data_3ad8f6b982aca11544d2ba58cd78aff2
#
_entry.id   3ad8f6b982aca11544d2ba58cd78aff2
#
_cell.length_a   1.000
_cell.length_b   1.000
_cell.length_c   1.000
_cell.angle_alpha   90.00
_cell.angle_beta   90.00
_cell.angle_gamma   90.00
#
_symmetry.space_group_name_H-M   'P 1'
#
loop_
_entity.id
_entity.type
_entity.pdbx_description
1 polymer ?
#
loop_
_entity_poly.entity_id
_entity_poly.type
_entity_poly.pdbx_seq_one_letter_code
_entity_poly.pdbx_strand_id
1 'polypeptide(L)'
;ARLEDAGRDPAASRPLPSQALERALRGEAPSEAEAGELSGRDYFLMAVSRPDGFCDMDIPPRALWSALAPGGGQAAFRGGRLYALGFLPRLPSGADQLRGMSECLSAVRLALDKAGSYVTIGVSAIMRSPERLGEAVNQASEALLGAVFQGKGRNIHYEAYGASGSRAQLKVLDEGVARVREALKEGDEAALTGEIRRLYQRYLTGMMQYNY
;
A
#
# COMPACT_ATOMS: atom_id res chain seq x y z
N ALA A 1 32.10 0.51 -42.82
CA ALA A 1 32.12 0.39 -41.33
C ALA A 1 30.67 0.27 -40.87
N ARG A 2 30.24 -0.96 -40.63
CA ARG A 2 28.94 -1.25 -39.94
C ARG A 2 29.24 -1.29 -38.44
N LEU A 3 28.66 -0.37 -37.70
CA LEU A 3 28.58 -0.43 -36.25
C LEU A 3 27.58 -1.53 -35.88
N GLU A 4 28.08 -2.57 -35.29
CA GLU A 4 27.31 -3.61 -34.60
C GLU A 4 26.57 -2.97 -33.45
N ASP A 5 25.29 -2.81 -33.60
CA ASP A 5 24.37 -2.49 -32.53
C ASP A 5 24.18 -3.77 -31.70
N ALA A 6 25.09 -3.94 -30.75
CA ALA A 6 25.05 -5.06 -29.80
C ALA A 6 23.75 -4.96 -29.01
N GLY A 7 22.84 -5.86 -29.36
CA GLY A 7 21.55 -6.00 -28.69
C GLY A 7 21.71 -6.10 -27.19
N ARG A 8 21.45 -5.01 -26.48
CA ARG A 8 21.19 -5.04 -25.07
C ARG A 8 19.92 -5.83 -24.84
N ASP A 9 20.10 -7.03 -24.34
CA ASP A 9 19.02 -7.90 -23.93
C ASP A 9 18.10 -7.14 -22.93
N PRO A 10 16.85 -6.82 -23.30
CA PRO A 10 15.94 -6.09 -22.40
C PRO A 10 15.53 -6.92 -21.18
N ALA A 11 15.95 -8.19 -21.09
CA ALA A 11 15.76 -9.04 -19.93
C ALA A 11 16.76 -8.73 -18.79
N ALA A 12 17.88 -8.02 -19.08
CA ALA A 12 18.93 -7.75 -18.11
C ALA A 12 18.64 -6.60 -17.12
N SER A 13 17.49 -5.95 -17.19
CA SER A 13 17.13 -4.83 -16.30
C SER A 13 15.85 -5.06 -15.49
N ARG A 14 15.55 -6.31 -15.08
CA ARG A 14 14.65 -6.52 -13.96
C ARG A 14 15.41 -6.08 -12.70
N PRO A 15 15.01 -5.00 -12.01
CA PRO A 15 15.52 -4.80 -10.67
C PRO A 15 15.11 -6.05 -9.88
N LEU A 16 16.10 -6.75 -9.32
CA LEU A 16 15.85 -7.84 -8.39
C LEU A 16 14.94 -7.28 -7.29
N PRO A 17 13.90 -8.01 -6.86
CA PRO A 17 13.11 -7.58 -5.72
C PRO A 17 14.09 -7.31 -4.59
N SER A 18 14.05 -6.11 -4.02
CA SER A 18 14.98 -5.77 -2.96
C SER A 18 14.67 -6.64 -1.77
N GLN A 19 15.68 -7.28 -1.28
CA GLN A 19 15.61 -8.05 -0.06
C GLN A 19 15.12 -7.17 1.11
N ALA A 20 15.43 -5.86 1.10
CA ALA A 20 14.97 -4.90 2.09
C ALA A 20 13.44 -4.83 2.19
N LEU A 21 12.72 -4.72 1.07
CA LEU A 21 11.26 -4.70 1.07
C LEU A 21 10.70 -6.04 1.56
N GLU A 22 11.24 -7.17 1.09
CA GLU A 22 10.79 -8.48 1.53
C GLU A 22 11.03 -8.72 3.03
N ARG A 23 12.18 -8.28 3.55
CA ARG A 23 12.48 -8.33 4.99
C ARG A 23 11.50 -7.48 5.79
N ALA A 24 11.29 -6.23 5.37
CA ALA A 24 10.33 -5.34 6.03
C ALA A 24 8.90 -5.93 6.03
N LEU A 25 8.50 -6.58 4.95
CA LEU A 25 7.22 -7.31 4.89
C LEU A 25 7.17 -8.48 5.88
N ARG A 26 8.29 -9.10 6.23
CA ARG A 26 8.38 -10.12 7.29
C ARG A 26 8.48 -9.53 8.70
N GLY A 27 8.55 -8.21 8.85
CA GLY A 27 8.75 -7.53 10.13
C GLY A 27 10.21 -7.48 10.57
N GLU A 28 11.14 -7.73 9.66
CA GLU A 28 12.59 -7.70 9.90
C GLU A 28 13.16 -6.32 9.57
N ALA A 29 14.16 -5.87 10.30
CA ALA A 29 14.91 -4.67 9.95
C ALA A 29 15.77 -4.88 8.69
N PRO A 30 16.02 -3.84 7.88
CA PRO A 30 16.96 -3.92 6.77
C PRO A 30 18.39 -4.22 7.30
N SER A 31 19.17 -4.95 6.51
CA SER A 31 20.61 -5.15 6.79
C SER A 31 21.37 -3.84 6.56
N GLU A 32 22.63 -3.76 7.02
CA GLU A 32 23.48 -2.58 6.80
C GLU A 32 23.64 -2.22 5.32
N ALA A 33 23.81 -3.23 4.45
CA ALA A 33 23.92 -3.02 3.01
C ALA A 33 22.63 -2.44 2.42
N GLU A 34 21.47 -3.00 2.79
CA GLU A 34 20.16 -2.54 2.36
C GLU A 34 19.83 -1.14 2.93
N ALA A 35 20.22 -0.88 4.18
CA ALA A 35 20.10 0.43 4.78
C ALA A 35 20.97 1.46 4.03
N GLY A 36 22.14 1.06 3.57
CA GLY A 36 23.00 1.88 2.71
C GLY A 36 22.32 2.26 1.38
N GLU A 37 21.62 1.33 0.74
CA GLU A 37 20.86 1.60 -0.50
C GLU A 37 19.70 2.57 -0.30
N LEU A 38 19.05 2.51 0.86
CA LEU A 38 17.93 3.39 1.23
C LEU A 38 18.43 4.75 1.74
N SER A 39 19.68 4.81 2.24
CA SER A 39 20.25 6.03 2.79
C SER A 39 20.42 7.10 1.73
N GLY A 40 20.10 8.34 2.10
CA GLY A 40 20.26 9.48 1.18
C GLY A 40 19.09 9.67 0.22
N ARG A 41 18.09 8.81 0.24
CA ARG A 41 16.87 8.93 -0.57
C ARG A 41 15.65 9.12 0.31
N ASP A 42 14.68 9.86 -0.17
CA ASP A 42 13.35 9.88 0.38
C ASP A 42 12.55 8.79 -0.33
N TYR A 43 11.67 8.11 0.39
CA TYR A 43 10.87 7.04 -0.18
C TYR A 43 9.48 6.98 0.44
N PHE A 44 8.56 6.33 -0.24
CA PHE A 44 7.23 6.01 0.26
C PHE A 44 6.83 4.61 -0.21
N LEU A 45 5.90 4.02 0.49
CA LEU A 45 5.43 2.68 0.19
C LEU A 45 3.96 2.70 -0.24
N MET A 46 3.68 1.88 -1.24
CA MET A 46 2.34 1.62 -1.76
C MET A 46 1.94 0.20 -1.43
N ALA A 47 0.79 0.01 -0.79
CA ALA A 47 0.12 -1.28 -0.65
C ALA A 47 -1.04 -1.32 -1.64
N VAL A 48 -1.01 -2.24 -2.58
CA VAL A 48 -1.98 -2.35 -3.67
C VAL A 48 -2.85 -3.57 -3.44
N SER A 49 -4.15 -3.38 -3.52
CA SER A 49 -5.14 -4.46 -3.45
C SER A 49 -6.07 -4.42 -4.65
N ARG A 50 -6.43 -5.60 -5.15
CA ARG A 50 -7.52 -5.79 -6.13
C ARG A 50 -8.62 -6.64 -5.49
N PRO A 51 -9.88 -6.61 -6.00
CA PRO A 51 -11.00 -7.36 -5.42
C PRO A 51 -10.73 -8.85 -5.27
N ASP A 52 -10.07 -9.45 -6.26
CA ASP A 52 -9.78 -10.89 -6.31
C ASP A 52 -8.48 -11.28 -5.59
N GLY A 53 -7.79 -10.31 -4.97
CA GLY A 53 -6.45 -10.49 -4.40
C GLY A 53 -5.38 -10.65 -5.48
N PHE A 54 -4.12 -10.68 -5.05
CA PHE A 54 -2.97 -11.07 -5.87
C PHE A 54 -2.51 -12.46 -5.42
N CYS A 55 -2.02 -13.27 -6.35
CA CYS A 55 -1.26 -14.45 -5.99
C CYS A 55 0.19 -14.04 -5.65
N ASP A 56 0.78 -14.61 -4.61
CA ASP A 56 2.18 -14.32 -4.26
C ASP A 56 3.17 -14.76 -5.36
N MET A 57 2.70 -15.61 -6.29
CA MET A 57 3.46 -16.03 -7.48
C MET A 57 3.20 -15.13 -8.71
N ASP A 58 2.32 -14.14 -8.59
CA ASP A 58 2.09 -13.19 -9.69
C ASP A 58 3.39 -12.42 -10.00
N ILE A 59 3.62 -12.17 -11.28
CA ILE A 59 4.73 -11.33 -11.72
C ILE A 59 4.20 -9.91 -11.88
N PRO A 60 4.80 -8.89 -11.21
CA PRO A 60 4.38 -7.52 -11.42
C PRO A 60 4.41 -7.15 -12.90
N PRO A 61 3.38 -6.44 -13.42
CA PRO A 61 3.35 -6.03 -14.81
C PRO A 61 4.64 -5.28 -15.20
N ARG A 62 5.17 -5.55 -16.39
CA ARG A 62 6.38 -4.85 -16.87
C ARG A 62 6.24 -3.33 -16.83
N ALA A 63 5.03 -2.83 -17.10
CA ALA A 63 4.71 -1.41 -17.03
C ALA A 63 4.88 -0.84 -15.61
N LEU A 64 4.64 -1.63 -14.55
CA LEU A 64 4.89 -1.20 -13.17
C LEU A 64 6.38 -0.93 -12.92
N TRP A 65 7.24 -1.81 -13.41
CA TRP A 65 8.69 -1.61 -13.29
C TRP A 65 9.14 -0.34 -14.01
N SER A 66 8.58 -0.07 -15.20
CA SER A 66 8.87 1.17 -15.92
C SER A 66 8.38 2.41 -15.17
N ALA A 67 7.26 2.32 -14.45
CA ALA A 67 6.74 3.41 -13.64
C ALA A 67 7.59 3.68 -12.37
N LEU A 68 8.21 2.64 -11.81
CA LEU A 68 9.08 2.73 -10.64
C LEU A 68 10.55 3.01 -10.99
N ALA A 69 10.97 2.69 -12.23
CA ALA A 69 12.36 2.73 -12.69
C ALA A 69 13.07 4.08 -12.49
N PRO A 70 12.43 5.26 -12.71
CA PRO A 70 13.11 6.54 -12.55
C PRO A 70 13.75 6.73 -11.17
N GLY A 71 13.14 6.13 -10.12
CA GLY A 71 13.66 6.15 -8.76
C GLY A 71 14.38 4.87 -8.33
N GLY A 72 14.46 3.83 -9.19
CA GLY A 72 15.00 2.52 -8.78
C GLY A 72 14.05 1.77 -7.84
N GLY A 73 12.73 1.98 -8.01
CA GLY A 73 11.71 1.41 -7.13
C GLY A 73 11.64 -0.11 -7.17
N GLN A 74 11.00 -0.68 -6.17
CA GLN A 74 10.97 -2.11 -5.88
C GLN A 74 9.55 -2.57 -5.69
N ALA A 75 9.26 -3.85 -5.96
CA ALA A 75 7.94 -4.41 -5.71
C ALA A 75 8.04 -5.88 -5.27
N ALA A 76 7.13 -6.28 -4.38
CA ALA A 76 7.00 -7.64 -3.88
C ALA A 76 5.53 -7.97 -3.62
N PHE A 77 5.17 -9.26 -3.75
CA PHE A 77 3.85 -9.76 -3.37
C PHE A 77 3.90 -10.40 -1.99
N ARG A 78 2.89 -10.14 -1.18
CA ARG A 78 2.70 -10.82 0.09
C ARG A 78 1.24 -10.76 0.55
N GLY A 79 0.72 -11.91 0.98
CA GLY A 79 -0.61 -12.00 1.58
C GLY A 79 -1.73 -11.48 0.68
N GLY A 80 -1.68 -11.78 -0.61
CA GLY A 80 -2.67 -11.35 -1.59
C GLY A 80 -2.61 -9.86 -1.96
N ARG A 81 -1.50 -9.19 -1.64
CA ARG A 81 -1.26 -7.76 -1.95
C ARG A 81 0.05 -7.59 -2.70
N LEU A 82 0.09 -6.58 -3.54
CA LEU A 82 1.33 -6.08 -4.13
C LEU A 82 1.82 -4.89 -3.30
N TYR A 83 3.07 -4.94 -2.89
CA TYR A 83 3.75 -3.82 -2.26
C TYR A 83 4.76 -3.23 -3.23
N ALA A 84 4.78 -1.91 -3.35
CA ALA A 84 5.71 -1.21 -4.22
C ALA A 84 6.37 -0.05 -3.46
N LEU A 85 7.69 0.02 -3.53
CA LEU A 85 8.51 1.06 -2.93
C LEU A 85 8.89 2.07 -4.00
N GLY A 86 8.44 3.31 -3.85
CA GLY A 86 8.79 4.43 -4.71
C GLY A 86 9.87 5.30 -4.06
N PHE A 87 10.91 5.65 -4.81
CA PHE A 87 11.94 6.57 -4.38
C PHE A 87 11.72 7.96 -4.96
N LEU A 88 12.02 8.95 -4.14
CA LEU A 88 11.95 10.36 -4.52
C LEU A 88 13.35 10.98 -4.42
N PRO A 89 13.70 11.90 -5.33
CA PRO A 89 14.88 12.73 -5.12
C PRO A 89 14.66 13.58 -3.86
N ARG A 90 15.73 13.83 -3.12
CA ARG A 90 15.68 14.80 -2.01
C ARG A 90 15.48 16.19 -2.59
N LEU A 91 14.30 16.71 -2.42
CA LEU A 91 13.95 18.06 -2.85
C LEU A 91 13.86 18.98 -1.62
N PRO A 92 14.27 20.25 -1.74
CA PRO A 92 14.26 21.20 -0.61
C PRO A 92 12.85 21.56 -0.15
N SER A 93 11.87 21.46 -1.04
CA SER A 93 10.47 21.79 -0.77
C SER A 93 9.64 20.53 -0.54
N GLY A 94 8.88 20.49 0.56
CA GLY A 94 7.89 19.44 0.80
C GLY A 94 6.80 19.37 -0.27
N ALA A 95 6.46 20.51 -0.87
CA ALA A 95 5.49 20.57 -1.97
C ALA A 95 5.99 19.84 -3.23
N ASP A 96 7.28 19.99 -3.55
CA ASP A 96 7.88 19.31 -4.70
C ASP A 96 8.01 17.80 -4.44
N GLN A 97 8.30 17.39 -3.20
CA GLN A 97 8.27 15.98 -2.81
C GLN A 97 6.89 15.36 -2.97
N LEU A 98 5.84 16.04 -2.53
CA LEU A 98 4.46 15.58 -2.69
C LEU A 98 4.05 15.52 -4.17
N ARG A 99 4.53 16.45 -5.00
CA ARG A 99 4.32 16.42 -6.45
C ARG A 99 4.99 15.19 -7.06
N GLY A 100 6.27 14.95 -6.75
CA GLY A 100 7.00 13.76 -7.24
C GLY A 100 6.33 12.45 -6.81
N MET A 101 5.84 12.38 -5.58
CA MET A 101 5.06 11.23 -5.09
C MET A 101 3.77 11.05 -5.91
N SER A 102 3.02 12.13 -6.16
CA SER A 102 1.78 12.11 -6.95
C SER A 102 2.02 11.66 -8.40
N GLU A 103 3.11 12.11 -9.02
CA GLU A 103 3.51 11.70 -10.37
C GLU A 103 3.84 10.21 -10.42
N CYS A 104 4.62 9.70 -9.46
CA CYS A 104 4.93 8.28 -9.35
C CYS A 104 3.66 7.44 -9.13
N LEU A 105 2.77 7.85 -8.24
CA LEU A 105 1.49 7.18 -8.00
C LEU A 105 0.62 7.13 -9.25
N SER A 106 0.58 8.22 -10.02
CA SER A 106 -0.18 8.31 -11.26
C SER A 106 0.38 7.35 -12.33
N ALA A 107 1.71 7.28 -12.43
CA ALA A 107 2.38 6.34 -13.35
C ALA A 107 2.12 4.88 -12.96
N VAL A 108 2.21 4.56 -11.67
CA VAL A 108 1.92 3.21 -11.14
C VAL A 108 0.47 2.83 -11.39
N ARG A 109 -0.48 3.73 -11.10
CA ARG A 109 -1.89 3.48 -11.37
C ARG A 109 -2.14 3.22 -12.84
N LEU A 110 -1.63 4.07 -13.73
CA LEU A 110 -1.77 3.89 -15.17
C LEU A 110 -1.21 2.55 -15.65
N ALA A 111 -0.09 2.11 -15.07
CA ALA A 111 0.52 0.82 -15.38
C ALA A 111 -0.37 -0.35 -14.96
N LEU A 112 -1.00 -0.27 -13.79
CA LEU A 112 -1.90 -1.29 -13.27
C LEU A 112 -3.25 -1.31 -14.01
N ASP A 113 -3.81 -0.14 -14.33
CA ASP A 113 -5.05 -0.02 -15.11
C ASP A 113 -4.88 -0.60 -16.52
N LYS A 114 -3.74 -0.34 -17.17
CA LYS A 114 -3.41 -0.96 -18.48
C LYS A 114 -3.27 -2.48 -18.41
N ALA A 115 -2.92 -3.02 -17.25
CA ALA A 115 -2.90 -4.46 -17.01
C ALA A 115 -4.29 -5.04 -16.66
N GLY A 116 -5.36 -4.23 -16.79
CA GLY A 116 -6.73 -4.63 -16.51
C GLY A 116 -7.06 -4.77 -15.01
N SER A 117 -6.25 -4.15 -14.15
CA SER A 117 -6.40 -4.28 -12.70
C SER A 117 -7.12 -3.07 -12.09
N TYR A 118 -8.36 -3.26 -11.67
CA TYR A 118 -9.06 -2.29 -10.83
C TYR A 118 -8.52 -2.37 -9.40
N VAL A 119 -7.66 -1.42 -9.02
CA VAL A 119 -6.90 -1.48 -7.77
C VAL A 119 -7.21 -0.32 -6.84
N THR A 120 -7.06 -0.59 -5.54
CA THR A 120 -6.99 0.42 -4.48
C THR A 120 -5.55 0.46 -3.97
N ILE A 121 -5.00 1.64 -3.77
CA ILE A 121 -3.62 1.85 -3.34
C ILE A 121 -3.63 2.60 -2.01
N GLY A 122 -3.14 1.97 -0.95
CA GLY A 122 -2.80 2.62 0.31
C GLY A 122 -1.38 3.16 0.24
N VAL A 123 -1.16 4.40 0.65
CA VAL A 123 0.10 5.13 0.49
C VAL A 123 0.61 5.57 1.86
N SER A 124 1.86 5.24 2.20
CA SER A 124 2.50 5.72 3.43
C SER A 124 2.86 7.21 3.36
N ALA A 125 3.22 7.79 4.49
CA ALA A 125 3.97 9.04 4.50
C ALA A 125 5.33 8.87 3.82
N ILE A 126 5.97 10.00 3.46
CA ILE A 126 7.33 10.03 2.93
C ILE A 126 8.30 9.76 4.08
N MET A 127 9.16 8.78 3.91
CA MET A 127 10.17 8.34 4.87
C MET A 127 11.57 8.77 4.42
N ARG A 128 12.46 9.00 5.39
CA ARG A 128 13.83 9.47 5.16
C ARG A 128 14.91 8.58 5.79
N SER A 129 14.47 7.66 6.64
CA SER A 129 15.37 6.79 7.41
C SER A 129 15.08 5.33 7.10
N PRO A 130 16.12 4.52 6.79
CA PRO A 130 15.96 3.10 6.45
C PRO A 130 15.24 2.29 7.53
N GLU A 131 15.44 2.64 8.80
CA GLU A 131 14.84 1.95 9.95
C GLU A 131 13.32 2.07 9.97
N ARG A 132 12.76 3.07 9.26
CA ARG A 132 11.31 3.30 9.17
C ARG A 132 10.62 2.53 8.05
N LEU A 133 11.33 1.64 7.35
CA LEU A 133 10.73 0.88 6.25
C LEU A 133 9.56 0.00 6.72
N GLY A 134 9.70 -0.65 7.88
CA GLY A 134 8.62 -1.42 8.50
C GLY A 134 7.41 -0.54 8.88
N GLU A 135 7.66 0.68 9.35
CA GLU A 135 6.60 1.65 9.60
C GLU A 135 5.88 2.06 8.31
N ALA A 136 6.61 2.27 7.21
CA ALA A 136 6.01 2.58 5.92
C ALA A 136 5.09 1.44 5.43
N VAL A 137 5.50 0.17 5.63
CA VAL A 137 4.67 -1.01 5.32
C VAL A 137 3.35 -0.98 6.12
N ASN A 138 3.44 -0.70 7.42
CA ASN A 138 2.27 -0.62 8.29
C ASN A 138 1.35 0.53 7.90
N GLN A 139 1.91 1.72 7.65
CA GLN A 139 1.13 2.89 7.23
C GLN A 139 0.40 2.67 5.90
N ALA A 140 1.07 2.14 4.89
CA ALA A 140 0.44 1.85 3.60
C ALA A 140 -0.66 0.78 3.72
N SER A 141 -0.42 -0.26 4.52
CA SER A 141 -1.39 -1.31 4.80
C SER A 141 -2.60 -0.79 5.56
N GLU A 142 -2.38 0.10 6.54
CA GLU A 142 -3.44 0.74 7.31
C GLU A 142 -4.26 1.71 6.44
N ALA A 143 -3.60 2.51 5.61
CA ALA A 143 -4.28 3.39 4.66
C ALA A 143 -5.18 2.60 3.70
N LEU A 144 -4.72 1.42 3.25
CA LEU A 144 -5.51 0.55 2.39
C LEU A 144 -6.83 0.10 3.04
N LEU A 145 -6.86 -0.07 4.38
CA LEU A 145 -8.10 -0.36 5.11
C LEU A 145 -9.11 0.79 5.01
N GLY A 146 -8.65 2.00 4.78
CA GLY A 146 -9.51 3.17 4.54
C GLY A 146 -10.42 3.01 3.32
N ALA A 147 -10.14 2.07 2.41
CA ALA A 147 -11.01 1.74 1.29
C ALA A 147 -12.41 1.31 1.72
N VAL A 148 -12.54 0.76 2.92
CA VAL A 148 -13.83 0.37 3.50
C VAL A 148 -14.75 1.59 3.65
N PHE A 149 -14.18 2.76 3.96
CA PHE A 149 -14.92 3.99 4.21
C PHE A 149 -14.91 4.96 3.04
N GLN A 150 -13.79 5.02 2.31
CA GLN A 150 -13.59 5.99 1.23
C GLN A 150 -13.93 5.43 -0.16
N GLY A 151 -14.25 4.14 -0.24
CA GLY A 151 -14.51 3.42 -1.48
C GLY A 151 -13.24 2.86 -2.13
N LYS A 152 -13.48 1.88 -3.02
CA LYS A 152 -12.43 1.18 -3.77
C LYS A 152 -11.99 1.99 -5.00
N GLY A 153 -10.88 1.60 -5.61
CA GLY A 153 -10.38 2.20 -6.85
C GLY A 153 -9.69 3.55 -6.67
N ARG A 154 -9.20 3.86 -5.47
CA ARG A 154 -8.59 5.16 -5.13
C ARG A 154 -7.18 4.99 -4.58
N ASN A 155 -6.43 6.10 -4.56
CA ASN A 155 -5.22 6.25 -3.76
C ASN A 155 -5.63 6.83 -2.40
N ILE A 156 -5.28 6.14 -1.33
CA ILE A 156 -5.62 6.53 0.05
C ILE A 156 -4.31 6.81 0.77
N HIS A 157 -4.08 8.07 1.09
CA HIS A 157 -2.88 8.50 1.80
C HIS A 157 -3.06 8.30 3.30
N TYR A 158 -2.04 7.79 3.97
CA TYR A 158 -2.07 7.52 5.41
C TYR A 158 -2.38 8.76 6.24
N GLU A 159 -1.79 9.90 5.90
CA GLU A 159 -2.03 11.17 6.60
C GLU A 159 -3.48 11.64 6.46
N ALA A 160 -4.04 11.54 5.25
CA ALA A 160 -5.44 11.88 5.00
C ALA A 160 -6.40 10.89 5.66
N TYR A 161 -6.01 9.61 5.72
CA TYR A 161 -6.75 8.57 6.43
C TYR A 161 -6.83 8.84 7.93
N GLY A 162 -5.70 9.18 8.56
CA GLY A 162 -5.65 9.55 9.99
C GLY A 162 -6.46 10.80 10.30
N ALA A 163 -6.42 11.80 9.43
CA ALA A 163 -7.15 13.06 9.57
C ALA A 163 -8.67 12.91 9.36
N SER A 164 -9.11 11.94 8.55
CA SER A 164 -10.53 11.74 8.20
C SER A 164 -11.37 11.03 9.29
N GLY A 165 -10.79 10.71 10.43
CA GLY A 165 -11.48 9.94 11.49
C GLY A 165 -11.67 8.45 11.16
N SER A 166 -11.26 8.00 9.98
CA SER A 166 -11.40 6.59 9.54
C SER A 166 -10.71 5.61 10.49
N ARG A 167 -9.62 6.04 11.12
CA ARG A 167 -8.89 5.26 12.13
C ARG A 167 -9.73 5.01 13.38
N ALA A 168 -10.45 6.04 13.85
CA ALA A 168 -11.39 5.90 14.97
C ALA A 168 -12.56 4.98 14.61
N GLN A 169 -13.04 5.05 13.37
CA GLN A 169 -14.11 4.18 12.87
C GLN A 169 -13.66 2.72 12.77
N LEU A 170 -12.43 2.43 12.32
CA LEU A 170 -11.87 1.07 12.35
C LEU A 170 -11.78 0.52 13.76
N LYS A 171 -11.32 1.30 14.73
CA LYS A 171 -11.26 0.87 16.12
C LYS A 171 -12.64 0.48 16.63
N VAL A 172 -13.67 1.28 16.33
CA VAL A 172 -15.07 0.97 16.70
C VAL A 172 -15.56 -0.33 16.01
N LEU A 173 -15.15 -0.56 14.76
CA LEU A 173 -15.46 -1.80 14.04
C LEU A 173 -14.79 -3.02 14.69
N ASP A 174 -13.49 -2.93 15.01
CA ASP A 174 -12.74 -4.00 15.65
C ASP A 174 -13.33 -4.35 17.03
N GLU A 175 -13.67 -3.35 17.83
CA GLU A 175 -14.35 -3.54 19.12
C GLU A 175 -15.72 -4.20 18.95
N GLY A 176 -16.46 -3.84 17.90
CA GLY A 176 -17.74 -4.44 17.57
C GLY A 176 -17.61 -5.90 17.17
N VAL A 177 -16.63 -6.21 16.30
CA VAL A 177 -16.33 -7.60 15.90
C VAL A 177 -15.88 -8.45 17.11
N ALA A 178 -15.11 -7.87 18.02
CA ALA A 178 -14.71 -8.57 19.24
C ALA A 178 -15.92 -8.95 20.11
N ARG A 179 -16.91 -8.05 20.29
CA ARG A 179 -18.16 -8.34 21.02
C ARG A 179 -19.02 -9.40 20.33
N VAL A 180 -19.14 -9.35 19.01
CA VAL A 180 -19.82 -10.40 18.24
C VAL A 180 -19.17 -11.76 18.45
N ARG A 181 -17.84 -11.81 18.44
CA ARG A 181 -17.09 -13.06 18.68
C ARG A 181 -17.32 -13.61 20.11
N GLU A 182 -17.41 -12.74 21.09
CA GLU A 182 -17.66 -13.15 22.47
C GLU A 182 -19.08 -13.68 22.65
N ALA A 183 -20.12 -12.97 22.15
CA ALA A 183 -21.49 -13.44 22.17
C ALA A 183 -21.67 -14.78 21.44
N LEU A 184 -20.90 -15.00 20.35
CA LEU A 184 -20.90 -16.29 19.64
C LEU A 184 -20.30 -17.42 20.48
N LYS A 185 -19.23 -17.15 21.24
CA LYS A 185 -18.62 -18.16 22.14
C LYS A 185 -19.54 -18.52 23.32
N GLU A 186 -20.24 -17.53 23.83
CA GLU A 186 -21.20 -17.73 24.94
C GLU A 186 -22.49 -18.43 24.49
N GLY A 187 -22.74 -18.52 23.20
CA GLY A 187 -23.97 -19.10 22.63
C GLY A 187 -25.21 -18.25 22.88
N ASP A 188 -25.06 -16.96 23.22
CA ASP A 188 -26.15 -16.03 23.44
C ASP A 188 -26.64 -15.45 22.11
N GLU A 189 -27.68 -16.05 21.54
CA GLU A 189 -28.28 -15.68 20.26
C GLU A 189 -28.87 -14.25 20.29
N ALA A 190 -29.43 -13.83 21.43
CA ALA A 190 -30.00 -12.50 21.57
C ALA A 190 -28.91 -11.42 21.60
N ALA A 191 -27.86 -11.64 22.39
CA ALA A 191 -26.68 -10.77 22.40
C ALA A 191 -26.01 -10.71 21.03
N LEU A 192 -25.80 -11.86 20.39
CA LEU A 192 -25.22 -11.96 19.05
C LEU A 192 -25.99 -11.13 18.03
N THR A 193 -27.32 -11.31 17.97
CA THR A 193 -28.20 -10.56 17.06
C THR A 193 -28.14 -9.05 17.36
N GLY A 194 -28.13 -8.68 18.64
CA GLY A 194 -28.02 -7.30 19.10
C GLY A 194 -26.73 -6.63 18.66
N GLU A 195 -25.58 -7.29 18.87
CA GLU A 195 -24.26 -6.76 18.50
C GLU A 195 -24.10 -6.67 16.96
N ILE A 196 -24.54 -7.67 16.20
CA ILE A 196 -24.53 -7.62 14.72
C ILE A 196 -25.37 -6.43 14.23
N ARG A 197 -26.57 -6.21 14.80
CA ARG A 197 -27.43 -5.07 14.42
C ARG A 197 -26.79 -3.73 14.75
N ARG A 198 -26.16 -3.60 15.93
CA ARG A 198 -25.43 -2.37 16.32
C ARG A 198 -24.25 -2.09 15.37
N LEU A 199 -23.49 -3.12 15.06
CA LEU A 199 -22.36 -3.02 14.15
C LEU A 199 -22.81 -2.56 12.75
N TYR A 200 -23.87 -3.19 12.23
CA TYR A 200 -24.45 -2.87 10.93
C TYR A 200 -25.00 -1.43 10.89
N GLN A 201 -25.75 -1.00 11.90
CA GLN A 201 -26.28 0.36 11.97
C GLN A 201 -25.16 1.41 12.02
N ARG A 202 -24.14 1.20 12.86
CA ARG A 202 -22.99 2.11 12.95
C ARG A 202 -22.18 2.15 11.65
N TYR A 203 -22.00 1.01 11.01
CA TYR A 203 -21.27 0.90 9.75
C TYR A 203 -22.01 1.62 8.62
N LEU A 204 -23.31 1.37 8.47
CA LEU A 204 -24.12 2.04 7.45
C LEU A 204 -24.26 3.53 7.67
N THR A 205 -24.45 3.98 8.92
CA THR A 205 -24.54 5.40 9.24
C THR A 205 -23.23 6.12 8.90
N GLY A 206 -22.08 5.49 9.19
CA GLY A 206 -20.77 6.00 8.81
C GLY A 206 -20.57 6.08 7.30
N MET A 207 -21.00 5.07 6.53
CA MET A 207 -20.89 5.06 5.07
C MET A 207 -21.81 6.07 4.38
N MET A 208 -23.02 6.28 4.90
CA MET A 208 -23.98 7.24 4.32
C MET A 208 -23.52 8.69 4.44
N GLN A 209 -22.73 9.03 5.45
CA GLN A 209 -22.19 10.40 5.62
C GLN A 209 -21.10 10.76 4.60
N TYR A 210 -20.47 9.80 3.92
CA TYR A 210 -19.38 10.02 2.99
C TYR A 210 -19.74 9.85 1.50
N ASN A 211 -20.99 9.48 1.19
CA ASN A 211 -21.44 9.24 -0.19
C ASN A 211 -22.38 10.35 -0.74
N TYR A 212 -22.45 11.50 -0.07
CA TYR A 212 -23.17 12.69 -0.55
C TYR A 212 -22.25 13.89 -0.68
#